data_b300c7c782a5dd9cdab75a0ead82762c
#
_entry.id   b300c7c782a5dd9cdab75a0ead82762c
#
_cell.length_a   1.000
_cell.length_b   1.000
_cell.length_c   1.000
_cell.angle_alpha   90.00
_cell.angle_beta   90.00
_cell.angle_gamma   90.00
#
_symmetry.space_group_name_H-M   'P 1'
#
loop_
_entity.id
_entity.type
_entity.pdbx_description
1 polymer ?
#
loop_
_entity_poly.entity_id
_entity_poly.type
_entity_poly.pdbx_seq_one_letter_code
_entity_poly.pdbx_strand_id
1 'polypeptide(L)'
;MILSGKRLNLLKTIEVMLPINVNDLLEKNRVESNRIEFKEGWNPVRIYQSICAFANDIDNLGGGYILVGVKEDNGKVVRPVCGLTEEELEDIQKKMIGFNNLIDPYYRPRTSIEPVDGKNIFVIWAPMGEERPYAVPQDITAKDKKYKYYIRSNSSSIEAKGSDLDALRDLAKRVPFDDRGNSEITIADISPTLVWEHLSEVGSRLTKDFNPGALQ
;
A
#
# COMPACT_ATOMS: atom_id res chain seq x y z
N MET A 1 16.04 9.86 -53.35
CA MET A 1 14.77 9.37 -52.71
C MET A 1 15.19 8.75 -51.39
N ILE A 2 15.13 9.54 -50.33
CA ILE A 2 15.69 9.19 -49.02
C ILE A 2 14.50 8.76 -48.14
N LEU A 3 14.47 7.49 -47.75
CA LEU A 3 13.48 6.96 -46.82
C LEU A 3 13.95 7.26 -45.37
N SER A 4 13.24 8.20 -44.78
CA SER A 4 13.39 8.52 -43.35
C SER A 4 12.81 7.38 -42.50
N GLY A 5 13.72 6.62 -41.88
CA GLY A 5 13.37 5.57 -40.92
C GLY A 5 12.90 6.18 -39.61
N LYS A 6 11.61 6.15 -39.33
CA LYS A 6 11.06 6.36 -38.00
C LYS A 6 11.52 5.21 -37.11
N ARG A 7 12.48 5.49 -36.19
CA ARG A 7 12.78 4.61 -35.06
C ARG A 7 11.53 4.55 -34.17
N LEU A 8 10.86 3.43 -34.23
CA LEU A 8 9.82 3.09 -33.25
C LEU A 8 10.52 2.87 -31.90
N ASN A 9 10.40 3.82 -31.00
CA ASN A 9 10.80 3.62 -29.61
C ASN A 9 9.86 2.60 -28.95
N LEU A 10 10.26 1.34 -28.96
CA LEU A 10 9.62 0.27 -28.21
C LEU A 10 10.11 0.28 -26.76
N LEU A 11 9.87 1.35 -26.03
CA LEU A 11 9.79 1.27 -24.57
C LEU A 11 8.35 0.83 -24.25
N LYS A 12 8.10 -0.47 -24.29
CA LYS A 12 6.97 -1.07 -23.59
C LYS A 12 7.21 -0.83 -22.10
N THR A 13 6.70 0.31 -21.60
CA THR A 13 6.42 0.48 -20.19
C THR A 13 5.56 -0.72 -19.81
N ILE A 14 6.05 -1.58 -18.93
CA ILE A 14 5.20 -2.59 -18.30
C ILE A 14 4.20 -1.75 -17.52
N GLU A 15 3.00 -1.57 -18.07
CA GLU A 15 1.89 -1.01 -17.32
C GLU A 15 1.65 -1.93 -16.13
N VAL A 16 2.06 -1.47 -14.95
CA VAL A 16 1.71 -2.12 -13.70
C VAL A 16 0.21 -1.88 -13.54
N MET A 17 -0.58 -2.82 -14.01
CA MET A 17 -2.03 -2.79 -13.85
C MET A 17 -2.33 -2.81 -12.35
N LEU A 18 -2.96 -1.74 -11.85
CA LEU A 18 -3.41 -1.68 -10.47
C LEU A 18 -4.50 -2.75 -10.24
N PRO A 19 -4.57 -3.33 -9.03
CA PRO A 19 -5.53 -4.41 -8.74
C PRO A 19 -6.97 -3.91 -8.59
N ILE A 20 -7.28 -2.70 -9.04
CA ILE A 20 -8.59 -2.06 -8.89
C ILE A 20 -8.96 -1.24 -10.12
N ASN A 21 -10.26 -1.18 -10.42
CA ASN A 21 -10.79 -0.26 -11.41
C ASN A 21 -10.94 1.14 -10.79
N VAL A 22 -10.23 2.12 -11.34
CA VAL A 22 -10.22 3.49 -10.84
C VAL A 22 -11.60 4.15 -10.92
N ASN A 23 -12.41 3.85 -11.94
CA ASN A 23 -13.78 4.35 -12.02
C ASN A 23 -14.63 3.86 -10.84
N ASP A 24 -14.43 2.60 -10.39
CA ASP A 24 -15.09 2.08 -9.19
C ASP A 24 -14.72 2.86 -7.93
N LEU A 25 -13.46 3.30 -7.81
CA LEU A 25 -13.03 4.16 -6.70
C LEU A 25 -13.73 5.52 -6.72
N LEU A 26 -13.89 6.10 -7.91
CA LEU A 26 -14.50 7.42 -8.06
C LEU A 26 -16.02 7.40 -7.92
N GLU A 27 -16.68 6.29 -8.28
CA GLU A 27 -18.15 6.17 -8.25
C GLU A 27 -18.67 5.57 -6.94
N LYS A 28 -18.06 4.49 -6.46
CA LYS A 28 -18.53 3.75 -5.29
C LYS A 28 -18.12 4.41 -3.97
N ASN A 29 -16.95 5.04 -3.95
CA ASN A 29 -16.46 5.72 -2.77
C ASN A 29 -16.64 7.23 -2.95
N ARG A 30 -17.85 7.70 -2.82
CA ARG A 30 -18.22 9.11 -2.97
C ARG A 30 -17.58 10.02 -1.93
N VAL A 31 -16.97 9.45 -0.89
CA VAL A 31 -16.36 10.15 0.23
C VAL A 31 -14.95 9.63 0.43
N GLU A 32 -13.99 10.53 0.72
CA GLU A 32 -12.70 10.12 1.26
C GLU A 32 -12.92 9.14 2.42
N SER A 33 -12.15 8.08 2.41
CA SER A 33 -12.27 7.00 3.39
C SER A 33 -10.90 6.70 4.00
N ASN A 34 -10.88 5.78 4.96
CA ASN A 34 -9.62 5.30 5.53
C ASN A 34 -8.63 4.76 4.48
N ARG A 35 -9.11 4.46 3.25
CA ARG A 35 -8.30 3.85 2.18
C ARG A 35 -8.17 4.67 0.90
N ILE A 36 -8.85 5.81 0.80
CA ILE A 36 -8.83 6.64 -0.40
C ILE A 36 -8.55 8.08 -0.01
N GLU A 37 -7.67 8.72 -0.78
CA GLU A 37 -7.29 10.12 -0.63
C GLU A 37 -7.39 10.81 -1.99
N PHE A 38 -8.12 11.90 -2.08
CA PHE A 38 -8.21 12.73 -3.29
C PHE A 38 -7.33 13.97 -3.17
N LYS A 39 -6.65 14.31 -4.26
CA LYS A 39 -5.80 15.51 -4.35
C LYS A 39 -6.04 16.22 -5.67
N GLU A 40 -6.42 17.49 -5.62
CA GLU A 40 -6.62 18.32 -6.81
C GLU A 40 -5.32 18.45 -7.62
N GLY A 41 -4.16 18.55 -6.93
CA GLY A 41 -2.84 18.68 -7.54
C GLY A 41 -1.73 18.04 -6.72
N TRP A 42 -0.50 18.14 -7.23
CA TRP A 42 0.67 17.56 -6.57
C TRP A 42 1.08 18.36 -5.34
N ASN A 43 0.90 17.75 -4.16
CA ASN A 43 1.42 18.24 -2.89
C ASN A 43 2.29 17.16 -2.24
N PRO A 44 3.63 17.15 -2.46
CA PRO A 44 4.48 16.08 -2.02
C PRO A 44 4.47 15.88 -0.50
N VAL A 45 4.39 16.94 0.29
CA VAL A 45 4.36 16.84 1.75
C VAL A 45 3.15 16.02 2.20
N ARG A 46 1.95 16.39 1.76
CA ARG A 46 0.72 15.68 2.14
C ARG A 46 0.62 14.30 1.55
N ILE A 47 1.05 14.14 0.29
CA ILE A 47 1.02 12.84 -0.40
C ILE A 47 1.93 11.85 0.31
N TYR A 48 3.15 12.24 0.70
CA TYR A 48 4.06 11.32 1.39
C TYR A 48 3.65 11.02 2.84
N GLN A 49 2.99 11.96 3.51
CA GLN A 49 2.32 11.66 4.78
C GLN A 49 1.23 10.59 4.61
N SER A 50 0.44 10.68 3.53
CA SER A 50 -0.61 9.68 3.22
C SER A 50 -0.01 8.35 2.77
N ILE A 51 1.05 8.33 1.95
CA ILE A 51 1.77 7.10 1.59
C ILE A 51 2.29 6.39 2.85
N CYS A 52 2.92 7.13 3.77
CA CYS A 52 3.41 6.60 5.03
C CYS A 52 2.28 6.01 5.87
N ALA A 53 1.16 6.74 5.98
CA ALA A 53 0.01 6.28 6.75
C ALA A 53 -0.64 5.01 6.17
N PHE A 54 -0.73 4.90 4.83
CA PHE A 54 -1.21 3.69 4.17
C PHE A 54 -0.23 2.52 4.28
N ALA A 55 1.09 2.78 4.18
CA ALA A 55 2.10 1.75 4.36
C ALA A 55 2.11 1.22 5.81
N ASN A 56 1.87 2.08 6.80
CA ASN A 56 1.75 1.70 8.20
C ASN A 56 0.48 0.90 8.50
N ASP A 57 -0.62 1.21 7.83
CA ASP A 57 -1.88 0.43 7.86
C ASP A 57 -2.21 -0.12 9.25
N ILE A 58 -2.37 0.77 10.22
CA ILE A 58 -2.58 0.42 11.64
C ILE A 58 -3.81 -0.47 11.86
N ASP A 59 -4.83 -0.29 11.02
CA ASP A 59 -6.09 -1.03 11.08
C ASP A 59 -6.06 -2.34 10.26
N ASN A 60 -4.93 -2.67 9.58
CA ASN A 60 -4.77 -3.83 8.68
C ASN A 60 -5.86 -3.93 7.58
N LEU A 61 -6.14 -2.82 6.92
CA LEU A 61 -7.11 -2.73 5.82
C LEU A 61 -6.50 -3.00 4.43
N GLY A 62 -5.19 -3.25 4.35
CA GLY A 62 -4.47 -3.54 3.10
C GLY A 62 -3.93 -2.28 2.39
N GLY A 63 -3.70 -1.19 3.16
CA GLY A 63 -3.18 0.08 2.63
C GLY A 63 -4.25 0.92 1.91
N GLY A 64 -3.86 1.75 0.93
CA GLY A 64 -4.81 2.66 0.28
C GLY A 64 -4.34 3.27 -1.04
N TYR A 65 -5.18 4.13 -1.58
CA TYR A 65 -5.01 4.80 -2.87
C TYR A 65 -5.02 6.31 -2.71
N ILE A 66 -4.14 6.98 -3.46
CA ILE A 66 -4.13 8.44 -3.59
C ILE A 66 -4.36 8.77 -5.06
N LEU A 67 -5.39 9.55 -5.36
CA LEU A 67 -5.74 9.96 -6.70
C LEU A 67 -5.44 11.45 -6.86
N VAL A 68 -4.41 11.77 -7.66
CA VAL A 68 -3.98 13.15 -7.94
C VAL A 68 -4.55 13.63 -9.27
N GLY A 69 -5.06 14.84 -9.30
CA GLY A 69 -5.87 15.39 -10.39
C GLY A 69 -7.38 15.25 -10.14
N VAL A 70 -7.77 14.91 -8.90
CA VAL A 70 -9.16 14.72 -8.49
C VAL A 70 -9.48 15.67 -7.35
N LYS A 71 -10.52 16.49 -7.56
CA LYS A 71 -11.06 17.39 -6.53
C LYS A 71 -12.25 16.74 -5.84
N GLU A 72 -12.30 16.91 -4.54
CA GLU A 72 -13.47 16.58 -3.72
C GLU A 72 -14.15 17.87 -3.22
N ASP A 73 -15.45 17.85 -3.18
CA ASP A 73 -16.26 18.88 -2.54
C ASP A 73 -17.42 18.21 -1.78
N ASN A 74 -17.52 18.49 -0.47
CA ASN A 74 -18.53 17.92 0.44
C ASN A 74 -18.65 16.39 0.36
N GLY A 75 -17.53 15.70 0.34
CA GLY A 75 -17.48 14.23 0.29
C GLY A 75 -17.78 13.64 -1.09
N LYS A 76 -17.84 14.44 -2.14
CA LYS A 76 -18.11 13.96 -3.50
C LYS A 76 -17.02 14.39 -4.47
N VAL A 77 -16.63 13.47 -5.35
CA VAL A 77 -15.72 13.79 -6.45
C VAL A 77 -16.40 14.77 -7.41
N VAL A 78 -15.73 15.89 -7.66
CA VAL A 78 -16.17 16.89 -8.66
C VAL A 78 -15.86 16.38 -10.06
N ARG A 79 -16.89 16.34 -10.92
CA ARG A 79 -16.75 15.94 -12.32
C ARG A 79 -17.05 17.09 -13.29
N PRO A 80 -16.34 17.18 -14.43
CA PRO A 80 -15.22 16.35 -14.84
C PRO A 80 -14.01 16.56 -13.91
N VAL A 81 -13.16 15.53 -13.75
CA VAL A 81 -11.95 15.63 -12.89
C VAL A 81 -11.04 16.77 -13.36
N CYS A 82 -10.22 17.31 -12.45
CA CYS A 82 -9.24 18.36 -12.79
C CYS A 82 -8.24 17.85 -13.83
N GLY A 83 -7.74 16.61 -13.61
CA GLY A 83 -6.71 16.01 -14.42
C GLY A 83 -5.33 16.66 -14.20
N LEU A 84 -4.34 16.10 -14.86
CA LEU A 84 -2.96 16.58 -14.88
C LEU A 84 -2.46 16.63 -16.34
N THR A 85 -1.59 17.60 -16.63
CA THR A 85 -0.90 17.68 -17.91
C THR A 85 0.21 16.64 -18.03
N GLU A 86 0.67 16.34 -19.24
CA GLU A 86 1.80 15.41 -19.46
C GLU A 86 3.06 15.91 -18.77
N GLU A 87 3.32 17.22 -18.76
CA GLU A 87 4.47 17.83 -18.10
C GLU A 87 4.41 17.63 -16.57
N GLU A 88 3.23 17.83 -15.96
CA GLU A 88 3.02 17.58 -14.52
C GLU A 88 3.22 16.11 -14.18
N LEU A 89 2.73 15.20 -14.99
CA LEU A 89 2.88 13.76 -14.79
C LEU A 89 4.36 13.33 -14.85
N GLU A 90 5.11 13.83 -15.82
CA GLU A 90 6.54 13.56 -15.90
C GLU A 90 7.32 14.12 -14.71
N ASP A 91 7.02 15.35 -14.29
CA ASP A 91 7.65 15.99 -13.13
C ASP A 91 7.37 15.22 -11.83
N ILE A 92 6.12 14.80 -11.61
CA ILE A 92 5.73 13.96 -10.49
C ILE A 92 6.54 12.66 -10.47
N GLN A 93 6.59 11.93 -11.58
CA GLN A 93 7.31 10.67 -11.68
C GLN A 93 8.81 10.85 -11.38
N LYS A 94 9.43 11.89 -11.92
CA LYS A 94 10.85 12.20 -11.65
C LYS A 94 11.10 12.51 -10.17
N LYS A 95 10.25 13.34 -9.55
CA LYS A 95 10.37 13.71 -8.13
C LYS A 95 10.15 12.52 -7.19
N MET A 96 9.23 11.63 -7.53
CA MET A 96 8.94 10.45 -6.71
C MET A 96 10.16 9.52 -6.57
N ILE A 97 11.03 9.42 -7.57
CA ILE A 97 12.26 8.61 -7.48
C ILE A 97 13.11 9.05 -6.30
N GLY A 98 13.31 10.36 -6.14
CA GLY A 98 14.08 10.89 -5.01
C GLY A 98 13.33 10.82 -3.68
N PHE A 99 12.05 11.12 -3.68
CA PHE A 99 11.25 11.16 -2.46
C PHE A 99 11.00 9.77 -1.87
N ASN A 100 10.86 8.72 -2.69
CA ASN A 100 10.71 7.35 -2.20
C ASN A 100 11.91 6.90 -1.35
N ASN A 101 13.11 7.39 -1.65
CA ASN A 101 14.32 7.11 -0.87
C ASN A 101 14.33 7.80 0.51
N LEU A 102 13.38 8.69 0.77
CA LEU A 102 13.22 9.36 2.06
C LEU A 102 12.19 8.68 2.97
N ILE A 103 11.62 7.57 2.55
CA ILE A 103 10.77 6.75 3.42
C ILE A 103 11.68 5.76 4.16
N ASP A 104 11.54 5.68 5.46
CA ASP A 104 12.36 4.82 6.32
C ASP A 104 11.47 3.89 7.17
N PRO A 105 11.63 2.56 7.08
CA PRO A 105 12.42 1.81 6.08
C PRO A 105 12.06 2.14 4.63
N TYR A 106 12.91 1.76 3.66
CA TYR A 106 12.64 2.03 2.25
C TYR A 106 11.30 1.45 1.81
N TYR A 107 10.51 2.27 1.15
CA TYR A 107 9.20 1.87 0.65
C TYR A 107 8.92 2.51 -0.71
N ARG A 108 8.41 1.71 -1.64
CA ARG A 108 8.06 2.17 -2.97
C ARG A 108 6.59 1.86 -3.29
N PRO A 109 5.71 2.87 -3.31
CA PRO A 109 4.33 2.69 -3.75
C PRO A 109 4.29 2.33 -5.24
N ARG A 110 3.20 1.73 -5.68
CA ARG A 110 2.95 1.50 -7.10
C ARG A 110 2.16 2.66 -7.68
N THR A 111 2.41 2.97 -8.96
CA THR A 111 1.78 4.11 -9.61
C THR A 111 1.26 3.74 -10.99
N SER A 112 0.17 4.39 -11.41
CA SER A 112 -0.34 4.34 -12.79
C SER A 112 -0.88 5.72 -13.21
N ILE A 113 -1.01 5.90 -14.52
CA ILE A 113 -1.69 7.04 -15.11
C ILE A 113 -2.97 6.51 -15.72
N GLU A 114 -4.11 7.05 -15.29
CA GLU A 114 -5.43 6.55 -15.67
C GLU A 114 -6.24 7.64 -16.40
N PRO A 115 -6.84 7.34 -17.55
CA PRO A 115 -7.72 8.28 -18.24
C PRO A 115 -9.11 8.29 -17.57
N VAL A 116 -9.53 9.48 -17.14
CA VAL A 116 -10.84 9.74 -16.52
C VAL A 116 -11.42 11.03 -17.09
N ASP A 117 -12.67 11.01 -17.53
CA ASP A 117 -13.38 12.17 -18.10
C ASP A 117 -12.59 12.86 -19.25
N GLY A 118 -11.82 12.11 -20.04
CA GLY A 118 -10.98 12.63 -21.12
C GLY A 118 -9.70 13.34 -20.65
N LYS A 119 -9.33 13.23 -19.39
CA LYS A 119 -8.11 13.77 -18.77
C LYS A 119 -7.33 12.66 -18.09
N ASN A 120 -6.04 12.86 -17.87
CA ASN A 120 -5.21 11.91 -17.14
C ASN A 120 -5.15 12.29 -15.66
N ILE A 121 -5.32 11.30 -14.78
CA ILE A 121 -5.04 11.42 -13.34
C ILE A 121 -3.86 10.52 -12.97
N PHE A 122 -3.17 10.85 -11.88
CA PHE A 122 -2.08 10.04 -11.37
C PHE A 122 -2.53 9.26 -10.13
N VAL A 123 -2.46 7.94 -10.20
CA VAL A 123 -2.90 7.05 -9.13
C VAL A 123 -1.68 6.47 -8.42
N ILE A 124 -1.66 6.59 -7.11
CA ILE A 124 -0.63 6.00 -6.25
C ILE A 124 -1.32 4.95 -5.39
N TRP A 125 -0.91 3.70 -5.53
CA TRP A 125 -1.31 2.64 -4.63
C TRP A 125 -0.20 2.37 -3.62
N ALA A 126 -0.51 2.58 -2.35
CA ALA A 126 0.36 2.30 -1.22
C ALA A 126 -0.21 1.09 -0.45
N PRO A 127 0.15 -0.16 -0.84
CA PRO A 127 -0.23 -1.33 -0.07
C PRO A 127 0.38 -1.28 1.33
N MET A 128 -0.15 -2.08 2.24
CA MET A 128 0.47 -2.32 3.53
C MET A 128 1.93 -2.75 3.37
N GLY A 129 2.83 -2.09 4.09
CA GLY A 129 4.25 -2.44 4.09
C GLY A 129 4.58 -3.58 5.05
N GLU A 130 5.59 -4.37 4.72
CA GLU A 130 6.02 -5.53 5.51
C GLU A 130 6.93 -5.12 6.67
N GLU A 131 7.73 -4.06 6.51
CA GLU A 131 8.76 -3.61 7.46
C GLU A 131 8.27 -2.44 8.33
N ARG A 132 6.98 -2.44 8.69
CA ARG A 132 6.40 -1.40 9.57
C ARG A 132 7.12 -1.33 10.92
N PRO A 133 7.25 -0.14 11.55
CA PRO A 133 6.64 1.15 11.19
C PRO A 133 7.49 1.96 10.21
N TYR A 134 6.84 2.59 9.23
CA TYR A 134 7.44 3.51 8.28
C TYR A 134 7.37 4.95 8.80
N ALA A 135 8.45 5.70 8.57
CA ALA A 135 8.52 7.12 8.84
C ALA A 135 8.85 7.91 7.57
N VAL A 136 8.40 9.13 7.51
CA VAL A 136 8.76 10.09 6.46
C VAL A 136 9.13 11.43 7.08
N PRO A 137 9.94 12.27 6.39
CA PRO A 137 10.14 13.64 6.83
C PRO A 137 8.81 14.39 6.97
N GLN A 138 8.64 15.13 8.05
CA GLN A 138 7.47 15.98 8.28
C GLN A 138 7.23 16.93 7.10
N ASP A 139 8.31 17.46 6.52
CA ASP A 139 8.34 18.14 5.24
C ASP A 139 9.39 17.45 4.35
N ILE A 140 8.92 16.73 3.33
CA ILE A 140 9.76 15.96 2.43
C ILE A 140 10.63 16.86 1.54
N THR A 141 10.29 18.13 1.42
CA THR A 141 11.02 19.11 0.62
C THR A 141 12.05 19.92 1.42
N ALA A 142 11.97 19.90 2.76
CA ALA A 142 12.90 20.62 3.63
C ALA A 142 14.33 20.04 3.54
N LYS A 143 15.34 20.89 3.84
CA LYS A 143 16.74 20.43 3.98
C LYS A 143 16.94 19.58 5.21
N ASP A 144 16.44 20.06 6.36
CA ASP A 144 16.51 19.32 7.62
C ASP A 144 15.34 18.37 7.73
N LYS A 145 15.62 17.08 7.79
CA LYS A 145 14.63 16.02 7.79
C LYS A 145 14.26 15.63 9.22
N LYS A 146 13.07 16.02 9.68
CA LYS A 146 12.49 15.50 10.94
C LYS A 146 11.52 14.40 10.60
N TYR A 147 11.90 13.16 10.88
CA TYR A 147 11.09 11.99 10.58
C TYR A 147 9.91 11.85 11.54
N LYS A 148 8.76 11.48 11.00
CA LYS A 148 7.51 11.26 11.72
C LYS A 148 6.79 10.03 11.17
N TYR A 149 6.11 9.35 12.06
CA TYR A 149 5.23 8.23 11.72
C TYR A 149 3.83 8.78 11.48
N TYR A 150 3.17 8.31 10.44
CA TYR A 150 1.79 8.72 10.12
C TYR A 150 0.89 7.49 10.06
N ILE A 151 -0.37 7.69 10.46
CA ILE A 151 -1.44 6.70 10.39
C ILE A 151 -2.69 7.32 9.78
N ARG A 152 -3.61 6.50 9.30
CA ARG A 152 -4.94 6.97 8.91
C ARG A 152 -5.84 7.07 10.13
N SER A 153 -6.57 8.16 10.20
CA SER A 153 -7.67 8.35 11.14
C SER A 153 -8.83 8.91 10.34
N ASN A 154 -9.83 8.08 10.08
CA ASN A 154 -10.89 8.36 9.12
C ASN A 154 -10.30 8.77 7.74
N SER A 155 -10.69 9.93 7.22
CA SER A 155 -10.18 10.47 5.95
C SER A 155 -8.86 11.26 6.06
N SER A 156 -8.21 11.29 7.22
CA SER A 156 -7.02 12.13 7.43
C SER A 156 -5.79 11.31 7.77
N SER A 157 -4.62 11.77 7.28
CA SER A 157 -3.31 11.26 7.71
C SER A 157 -2.81 12.10 8.88
N ILE A 158 -2.65 11.50 10.05
CA ILE A 158 -2.23 12.16 11.28
C ILE A 158 -0.90 11.60 11.77
N GLU A 159 -0.14 12.40 12.53
CA GLU A 159 1.08 11.95 13.19
C GLU A 159 0.73 10.94 14.30
N ALA A 160 1.30 9.74 14.25
CA ALA A 160 1.16 8.75 15.31
C ALA A 160 1.92 9.20 16.56
N LYS A 161 1.22 9.28 17.70
CA LYS A 161 1.76 9.68 19.00
C LYS A 161 1.19 8.82 20.10
N GLY A 162 1.91 8.72 21.24
CA GLY A 162 1.43 7.97 22.41
C GLY A 162 1.04 6.54 22.04
N SER A 163 -0.18 6.14 22.39
CA SER A 163 -0.71 4.81 22.15
C SER A 163 -0.67 4.36 20.69
N ASP A 164 -0.87 5.27 19.73
CA ASP A 164 -0.86 4.94 18.30
C ASP A 164 0.57 4.56 17.85
N LEU A 165 1.57 5.29 18.34
CA LEU A 165 2.97 4.97 18.05
C LEU A 165 3.39 3.65 18.69
N ASP A 166 2.93 3.38 19.91
CA ASP A 166 3.19 2.12 20.58
C ASP A 166 2.51 0.96 19.87
N ALA A 167 1.27 1.12 19.41
CA ALA A 167 0.55 0.15 18.59
C ALA A 167 1.29 -0.15 17.27
N LEU A 168 1.81 0.88 16.58
CA LEU A 168 2.64 0.67 15.37
C LEU A 168 3.92 -0.13 15.67
N ARG A 169 4.59 0.15 16.77
CA ARG A 169 5.80 -0.57 17.20
C ARG A 169 5.49 -2.02 17.55
N ASP A 170 4.35 -2.26 18.15
CA ASP A 170 3.90 -3.61 18.48
C ASP A 170 3.49 -4.41 17.24
N LEU A 171 2.95 -3.75 16.21
CA LEU A 171 2.75 -4.37 14.89
C LEU A 171 4.06 -4.84 14.25
N ALA A 172 5.15 -4.08 14.40
CA ALA A 172 6.49 -4.45 13.93
C ALA A 172 7.05 -5.70 14.64
N LYS A 173 6.69 -5.89 15.91
CA LYS A 173 7.12 -7.05 16.70
C LYS A 173 6.28 -8.30 16.45
N ARG A 174 5.20 -8.20 15.69
CA ARG A 174 4.33 -9.35 15.41
C ARG A 174 5.08 -10.32 14.51
N VAL A 175 5.60 -11.36 15.13
CA VAL A 175 5.98 -12.59 14.46
C VAL A 175 4.81 -13.03 13.56
N PRO A 176 5.03 -13.42 12.30
CA PRO A 176 3.99 -13.96 11.44
C PRO A 176 3.12 -14.95 12.20
N PHE A 177 1.84 -15.02 11.87
CA PHE A 177 0.91 -15.90 12.61
C PHE A 177 1.45 -17.33 12.73
N ASP A 178 2.09 -17.81 11.67
CA ASP A 178 2.66 -19.15 11.58
C ASP A 178 3.89 -19.36 12.46
N ASP A 179 4.60 -18.27 12.82
CA ASP A 179 5.80 -18.31 13.67
C ASP A 179 5.49 -17.95 15.12
N ARG A 180 4.23 -17.65 15.45
CA ARG A 180 3.84 -17.33 16.84
C ARG A 180 3.81 -18.59 17.66
N GLY A 181 4.83 -18.74 18.53
CA GLY A 181 4.74 -19.68 19.61
C GLY A 181 3.59 -19.30 20.57
N ASN A 182 2.69 -20.22 20.85
CA ASN A 182 1.73 -20.07 21.93
C ASN A 182 2.26 -20.84 23.15
N SER A 183 2.72 -20.14 24.16
CA SER A 183 3.25 -20.75 25.39
C SER A 183 2.20 -21.52 26.22
N GLU A 184 0.92 -21.32 25.90
CA GLU A 184 -0.20 -22.02 26.55
C GLU A 184 -0.59 -23.32 25.86
N ILE A 185 -0.07 -23.57 24.62
CA ILE A 185 -0.33 -24.78 23.83
C ILE A 185 0.87 -25.71 23.95
N THR A 186 0.60 -26.93 24.29
CA THR A 186 1.56 -28.03 24.33
C THR A 186 1.29 -29.03 23.21
N ILE A 187 2.22 -29.96 22.96
CA ILE A 187 2.01 -31.05 21.99
C ILE A 187 0.76 -31.86 22.31
N ALA A 188 0.39 -31.97 23.59
CA ALA A 188 -0.79 -32.69 24.04
C ALA A 188 -2.12 -32.03 23.63
N ASP A 189 -2.10 -30.75 23.31
CA ASP A 189 -3.29 -30.01 22.84
C ASP A 189 -3.50 -30.14 21.32
N ILE A 190 -2.53 -30.70 20.61
CA ILE A 190 -2.62 -30.95 19.16
C ILE A 190 -3.33 -32.29 18.95
N SER A 191 -4.44 -32.26 18.21
CA SER A 191 -5.13 -33.52 17.87
C SER A 191 -4.34 -34.34 16.83
N PRO A 192 -3.80 -35.51 17.19
CA PRO A 192 -3.06 -36.37 16.25
C PRO A 192 -3.92 -36.79 15.06
N THR A 193 -5.23 -36.94 15.27
CA THR A 193 -6.19 -37.32 14.21
C THR A 193 -6.29 -36.22 13.14
N LEU A 194 -6.43 -34.93 13.57
CA LEU A 194 -6.50 -33.81 12.62
C LEU A 194 -5.19 -33.63 11.85
N VAL A 195 -4.04 -33.82 12.51
CA VAL A 195 -2.74 -33.79 11.84
C VAL A 195 -2.65 -34.91 10.79
N TRP A 196 -3.08 -36.10 11.13
CA TRP A 196 -3.05 -37.23 10.20
C TRP A 196 -4.00 -37.05 9.02
N GLU A 197 -5.22 -36.55 9.25
CA GLU A 197 -6.18 -36.21 8.21
C GLU A 197 -5.59 -35.18 7.24
N HIS A 198 -5.05 -34.10 7.76
CA HIS A 198 -4.43 -33.05 6.94
C HIS A 198 -3.24 -33.60 6.13
N LEU A 199 -2.31 -34.34 6.76
CA LEU A 199 -1.18 -34.92 6.08
C LEU A 199 -1.60 -35.92 4.99
N SER A 200 -2.69 -36.64 5.21
CA SER A 200 -3.26 -37.60 4.23
C SER A 200 -3.88 -36.82 3.05
N GLU A 201 -4.60 -35.77 3.31
CA GLU A 201 -5.28 -34.95 2.31
C GLU A 201 -4.28 -34.25 1.37
N VAL A 202 -3.15 -33.77 1.90
CA VAL A 202 -2.07 -33.15 1.10
C VAL A 202 -1.10 -34.18 0.50
N GLY A 203 -1.31 -35.48 0.70
CA GLY A 203 -0.46 -36.51 0.16
C GLY A 203 0.96 -36.53 0.75
N SER A 204 1.12 -36.10 2.00
CA SER A 204 2.42 -36.07 2.66
C SER A 204 3.05 -37.40 2.84
N ARG A 205 4.38 -37.53 2.62
CA ARG A 205 5.14 -38.75 2.89
C ARG A 205 5.14 -39.12 4.38
N LEU A 206 4.91 -38.19 5.27
CA LEU A 206 4.87 -38.41 6.72
C LEU A 206 3.70 -39.29 7.16
N THR A 207 2.66 -39.40 6.36
CA THR A 207 1.54 -40.31 6.66
C THR A 207 1.95 -41.81 6.73
N LYS A 208 3.06 -42.16 6.11
CA LYS A 208 3.55 -43.55 6.12
C LYS A 208 4.18 -43.97 7.46
N ASP A 209 4.74 -42.99 8.16
CA ASP A 209 5.48 -43.17 9.41
C ASP A 209 4.68 -42.69 10.64
N PHE A 210 3.54 -42.02 10.43
CA PHE A 210 2.73 -41.46 11.50
C PHE A 210 1.59 -42.44 11.89
N ASN A 211 1.64 -42.89 13.15
CA ASN A 211 0.56 -43.71 13.72
C ASN A 211 -0.19 -42.91 14.78
N PRO A 212 -1.44 -42.46 14.52
CA PRO A 212 -2.22 -41.67 15.48
C PRO A 212 -2.46 -42.37 16.82
N GLY A 213 -2.48 -43.69 16.83
CA GLY A 213 -2.68 -44.49 18.06
C GLY A 213 -1.43 -44.66 18.93
N ALA A 214 -0.26 -44.22 18.49
CA ALA A 214 0.98 -44.31 19.27
C ALA A 214 1.20 -43.11 20.23
N LEU A 215 0.31 -42.14 20.19
CA LEU A 215 0.38 -40.88 20.99
C LEU A 215 -0.68 -40.83 22.11
N GLN A 216 -1.27 -41.98 22.51
CA GLN A 216 -2.18 -42.08 23.65
C GLN A 216 -1.42 -42.39 24.93
#